data_c2a5de13de2e898266e77cd5da6445a7
#
_entry.id   c2a5de13de2e898266e77cd5da6445a7
#
_cell.length_a   1.000
_cell.length_b   1.000
_cell.length_c   1.000
_cell.angle_alpha   90.00
_cell.angle_beta   90.00
_cell.angle_gamma   90.00
#
_symmetry.space_group_name_H-M   'P 1'
#
loop_
_entity.id
_entity.type
_entity.pdbx_description
1 polymer ?
#
loop_
_entity_poly.entity_id
_entity_poly.type
_entity_poly.pdbx_seq_one_letter_code
_entity_poly.pdbx_strand_id
1 'polypeptide(L)'
;SEMLSLFDYQAENGMVPDFIGYNKARNNWRDSKPPVASWGAMNVYKVTGDKAFLDEIFDKLYKFHQWWYAERDHDHNGICEYGSTDGTLIAAAWESGMDNGVRFDDTRMLKNEMEKAWSMDQENICLNSFLYVDKLTLSEMASILGKQELSEQLAKEAEVIKLYVQTKMYD
;
A
#
# COMPACT_ATOMS: atom_id res chain seq x y z
N SER A 1 -3.18 19.43 -6.67
CA SER A 1 -1.90 19.19 -5.97
C SER A 1 -1.13 18.08 -6.65
N GLU A 2 0.19 18.02 -6.48
CA GLU A 2 1.03 16.95 -7.05
C GLU A 2 0.57 15.55 -6.59
N MET A 3 0.08 15.46 -5.36
CA MET A 3 -0.44 14.22 -4.82
C MET A 3 -1.71 13.72 -5.56
N LEU A 4 -2.64 14.61 -5.90
CA LEU A 4 -3.80 14.25 -6.73
C LEU A 4 -3.35 13.78 -8.11
N SER A 5 -2.34 14.44 -8.71
CA SER A 5 -1.81 14.07 -10.03
C SER A 5 -1.22 12.65 -10.06
N LEU A 6 -0.63 12.17 -8.97
CA LEU A 6 -0.17 10.78 -8.87
C LEU A 6 -1.33 9.80 -9.03
N PHE A 7 -2.44 10.07 -8.36
CA PHE A 7 -3.63 9.22 -8.37
C PHE A 7 -4.48 9.35 -9.64
N ASP A 8 -4.21 10.32 -10.51
CA ASP A 8 -4.81 10.39 -11.86
C ASP A 8 -4.32 9.24 -12.77
N TYR A 9 -3.24 8.57 -12.38
CA TYR A 9 -2.69 7.39 -13.05
C TYR A 9 -3.03 6.07 -12.33
N GLN A 10 -3.86 6.10 -11.29
CA GLN A 10 -4.26 4.88 -10.58
C GLN A 10 -5.01 3.94 -11.52
N ALA A 11 -4.64 2.66 -11.51
CA ALA A 11 -5.30 1.61 -12.28
C ALA A 11 -6.69 1.26 -11.71
N GLU A 12 -7.50 0.56 -12.52
CA GLU A 12 -8.84 0.12 -12.08
C GLU A 12 -8.81 -0.80 -10.87
N ASN A 13 -7.77 -1.62 -10.70
CA ASN A 13 -7.59 -2.48 -9.52
C ASN A 13 -7.09 -1.71 -8.27
N GLY A 14 -6.72 -0.45 -8.42
CA GLY A 14 -6.22 0.40 -7.32
C GLY A 14 -4.72 0.60 -7.32
N MET A 15 -3.94 -0.13 -8.12
CA MET A 15 -2.49 0.02 -8.21
C MET A 15 -2.09 1.44 -8.59
N VAL A 16 -1.04 1.96 -7.97
CA VAL A 16 -0.35 3.18 -8.37
C VAL A 16 1.01 2.77 -8.93
N PRO A 17 1.41 3.26 -10.13
CA PRO A 17 2.68 2.85 -10.72
C PRO A 17 3.86 3.40 -9.91
N ASP A 18 4.95 2.66 -9.88
CA ASP A 18 6.20 3.09 -9.26
C ASP A 18 6.72 4.42 -9.84
N PHE A 19 6.65 4.54 -11.15
CA PHE A 19 7.16 5.69 -11.87
C PHE A 19 6.18 6.18 -12.93
N ILE A 20 5.98 7.50 -12.99
CA ILE A 20 5.18 8.18 -14.01
C ILE A 20 6.11 8.93 -14.94
N GLY A 21 6.18 8.48 -16.18
CA GLY A 21 6.97 9.11 -17.23
C GLY A 21 6.25 10.30 -17.87
N TYR A 22 7.00 11.16 -18.56
CA TYR A 22 6.44 12.23 -19.38
C TYR A 22 5.52 11.71 -20.51
N ASN A 23 5.61 10.43 -20.84
CA ASN A 23 4.72 9.72 -21.73
C ASN A 23 4.14 8.51 -20.98
N LYS A 24 2.83 8.33 -21.03
CA LYS A 24 2.12 7.22 -20.33
C LYS A 24 2.69 5.83 -20.66
N ALA A 25 3.23 5.64 -21.87
CA ALA A 25 3.89 4.39 -22.26
C ALA A 25 5.18 4.09 -21.46
N ARG A 26 5.69 5.07 -20.70
CA ARG A 26 6.88 4.92 -19.86
C ARG A 26 6.55 4.75 -18.37
N ASN A 27 5.28 4.71 -18.01
CA ASN A 27 4.90 4.41 -16.63
C ASN A 27 5.40 3.01 -16.26
N ASN A 28 6.03 2.89 -15.10
CA ASN A 28 6.43 1.59 -14.58
C ASN A 28 5.27 0.95 -13.81
N TRP A 29 4.74 -0.13 -14.37
CA TRP A 29 3.68 -0.93 -13.78
C TRP A 29 4.16 -2.29 -13.26
N ARG A 30 5.47 -2.53 -13.23
CA ARG A 30 6.03 -3.78 -12.72
C ARG A 30 5.90 -3.91 -11.22
N ASP A 31 5.96 -2.80 -10.54
CA ASP A 31 5.91 -2.64 -9.09
C ASP A 31 5.18 -1.34 -8.70
N SER A 32 4.88 -1.22 -7.44
CA SER A 32 4.36 0.00 -6.81
C SER A 32 5.38 0.54 -5.80
N LYS A 33 4.94 1.35 -4.85
CA LYS A 33 5.77 1.82 -3.74
C LYS A 33 5.03 1.64 -2.41
N PRO A 34 5.76 1.59 -1.27
CA PRO A 34 5.15 1.41 0.04
C PRO A 34 4.00 2.39 0.30
N PRO A 35 2.96 1.98 1.04
CA PRO A 35 1.71 2.74 1.23
C PRO A 35 1.88 3.92 2.21
N VAL A 36 2.59 4.97 1.80
CA VAL A 36 2.84 6.18 2.60
C VAL A 36 2.01 7.39 2.15
N ALA A 37 1.23 7.25 1.09
CA ALA A 37 0.48 8.35 0.50
C ALA A 37 -0.61 8.89 1.44
N SER A 38 -1.31 8.04 2.19
CA SER A 38 -2.34 8.47 3.15
C SER A 38 -1.74 9.33 4.26
N TRP A 39 -0.58 8.93 4.79
CA TRP A 39 0.15 9.74 5.76
C TRP A 39 0.53 11.12 5.20
N GLY A 40 1.02 11.15 3.95
CA GLY A 40 1.33 12.41 3.26
C GLY A 40 0.10 13.31 3.10
N ALA A 41 -1.03 12.75 2.64
CA ALA A 41 -2.28 13.48 2.46
C ALA A 41 -2.84 14.02 3.79
N MET A 42 -2.77 13.22 4.86
CA MET A 42 -3.18 13.66 6.20
C MET A 42 -2.32 14.83 6.71
N ASN A 43 -1.00 14.81 6.45
CA ASN A 43 -0.13 15.93 6.82
C ASN A 43 -0.48 17.22 6.05
N VAL A 44 -0.82 17.13 4.76
CA VAL A 44 -1.33 18.27 3.98
C VAL A 44 -2.62 18.79 4.62
N TYR A 45 -3.56 17.92 4.93
CA TYR A 45 -4.80 18.31 5.60
C TYR A 45 -4.57 18.97 6.97
N LYS A 46 -3.68 18.41 7.80
CA LYS A 46 -3.36 18.98 9.14
C LYS A 46 -2.78 20.41 9.05
N VAL A 47 -2.08 20.72 7.97
CA VAL A 47 -1.53 22.06 7.75
C VAL A 47 -2.55 23.02 7.14
N THR A 48 -3.36 22.54 6.20
CA THR A 48 -4.26 23.39 5.39
C THR A 48 -5.67 23.49 5.94
N GLY A 49 -6.14 22.49 6.67
CA GLY A 49 -7.55 22.32 7.06
C GLY A 49 -8.49 22.08 5.88
N ASP A 50 -7.95 21.79 4.69
CA ASP A 50 -8.73 21.63 3.46
C ASP A 50 -9.46 20.28 3.44
N LYS A 51 -10.67 20.27 3.97
CA LYS A 51 -11.54 19.07 3.98
C LYS A 51 -11.99 18.66 2.58
N ALA A 52 -12.10 19.59 1.63
CA ALA A 52 -12.49 19.26 0.27
C ALA A 52 -11.38 18.45 -0.43
N PHE A 53 -10.10 18.82 -0.22
CA PHE A 53 -8.96 18.02 -0.67
C PHE A 53 -9.00 16.61 -0.05
N LEU A 54 -9.28 16.50 1.25
CA LEU A 54 -9.33 15.21 1.93
C LEU A 54 -10.43 14.30 1.36
N ASP A 55 -11.61 14.86 1.09
CA ASP A 55 -12.74 14.14 0.50
C ASP A 55 -12.43 13.67 -0.93
N GLU A 56 -11.81 14.53 -1.73
CA GLU A 56 -11.43 14.22 -3.12
C GLU A 56 -10.42 13.06 -3.22
N ILE A 57 -9.46 12.99 -2.28
CA ILE A 57 -8.38 12.00 -2.35
C ILE A 57 -8.70 10.69 -1.63
N PHE A 58 -9.62 10.69 -0.67
CA PHE A 58 -9.86 9.57 0.24
C PHE A 58 -10.17 8.26 -0.49
N ASP A 59 -11.10 8.25 -1.42
CA ASP A 59 -11.51 7.02 -2.10
C ASP A 59 -10.37 6.44 -2.96
N LYS A 60 -9.50 7.29 -3.51
CA LYS A 60 -8.31 6.88 -4.26
C LYS A 60 -7.28 6.23 -3.33
N LEU A 61 -7.03 6.81 -2.16
CA LEU A 61 -6.14 6.27 -1.14
C LEU A 61 -6.66 4.93 -0.60
N TYR A 62 -7.94 4.86 -0.28
CA TYR A 62 -8.56 3.65 0.22
C TYR A 62 -8.52 2.51 -0.82
N LYS A 63 -8.74 2.84 -2.09
CA LYS A 63 -8.60 1.88 -3.19
C LYS A 63 -7.16 1.35 -3.35
N PHE A 64 -6.16 2.21 -3.19
CA PHE A 64 -4.75 1.79 -3.18
C PHE A 64 -4.44 0.92 -1.97
N HIS A 65 -4.98 1.24 -0.80
CA HIS A 65 -4.87 0.40 0.39
C HIS A 65 -5.45 -1.00 0.16
N GLN A 66 -6.65 -1.10 -0.42
CA GLN A 66 -7.29 -2.38 -0.73
C GLN A 66 -6.50 -3.21 -1.75
N TRP A 67 -5.82 -2.54 -2.72
CA TRP A 67 -4.98 -3.20 -3.70
C TRP A 67 -3.87 -4.03 -3.06
N TRP A 68 -3.26 -3.57 -1.98
CA TRP A 68 -2.24 -4.32 -1.25
C TRP A 68 -2.75 -5.69 -0.80
N TYR A 69 -3.93 -5.75 -0.22
CA TYR A 69 -4.54 -7.00 0.26
C TYR A 69 -5.05 -7.89 -0.88
N ALA A 70 -5.47 -7.31 -2.00
CA ALA A 70 -5.92 -8.07 -3.15
C ALA A 70 -4.77 -8.67 -3.97
N GLU A 71 -3.63 -7.98 -4.04
CA GLU A 71 -2.54 -8.31 -4.97
C GLU A 71 -1.22 -8.71 -4.30
N ARG A 72 -1.11 -8.53 -2.97
CA ARG A 72 0.13 -8.66 -2.20
C ARG A 72 -0.04 -9.44 -0.88
N ASP A 73 -1.15 -10.11 -0.70
CA ASP A 73 -1.44 -11.04 0.40
C ASP A 73 -1.73 -12.40 -0.24
N HIS A 74 -0.68 -13.20 -0.46
CA HIS A 74 -0.78 -14.38 -1.30
C HIS A 74 -1.54 -15.53 -0.64
N ASP A 75 -1.55 -15.62 0.67
CA ASP A 75 -2.22 -16.67 1.45
C ASP A 75 -3.48 -16.17 2.18
N HIS A 76 -3.85 -14.90 1.95
CA HIS A 76 -5.04 -14.25 2.51
C HIS A 76 -5.09 -14.24 4.04
N ASN A 77 -3.92 -14.12 4.68
CA ASN A 77 -3.82 -14.05 6.14
C ASN A 77 -3.93 -12.61 6.69
N GLY A 78 -4.02 -11.60 5.83
CA GLY A 78 -4.12 -10.18 6.17
C GLY A 78 -2.77 -9.51 6.43
N ILE A 79 -1.66 -10.20 6.08
CA ILE A 79 -0.28 -9.72 6.19
C ILE A 79 0.33 -9.75 4.80
N CYS A 80 0.74 -8.59 4.30
CA CYS A 80 1.18 -8.47 2.92
C CYS A 80 2.69 -8.71 2.74
N GLU A 81 3.06 -9.14 1.54
CA GLU A 81 4.43 -9.26 1.06
C GLU A 81 4.70 -8.22 -0.03
N TYR A 82 5.97 -7.84 -0.22
CA TYR A 82 6.37 -7.12 -1.42
C TYR A 82 6.26 -8.03 -2.65
N GLY A 83 5.97 -7.44 -3.80
CA GLY A 83 5.73 -8.23 -4.99
C GLY A 83 5.95 -7.49 -6.30
N SER A 84 5.49 -8.11 -7.37
CA SER A 84 5.56 -7.55 -8.72
C SER A 84 4.40 -8.01 -9.60
N THR A 85 4.20 -7.32 -10.71
CA THR A 85 3.19 -7.71 -11.70
C THR A 85 3.75 -8.66 -12.77
N ASP A 86 5.07 -8.74 -12.89
CA ASP A 86 5.77 -9.55 -13.90
C ASP A 86 6.45 -10.80 -13.31
N GLY A 87 6.32 -11.04 -12.01
CA GLY A 87 6.87 -12.20 -11.32
C GLY A 87 8.37 -12.12 -11.05
N THR A 88 9.02 -10.98 -11.28
CA THR A 88 10.47 -10.84 -11.04
C THR A 88 10.76 -10.37 -9.64
N LEU A 89 11.77 -10.98 -9.01
CA LEU A 89 12.25 -10.60 -7.69
C LEU A 89 12.83 -9.18 -7.69
N ILE A 90 13.47 -8.76 -8.78
CA ILE A 90 14.05 -7.42 -8.88
C ILE A 90 12.97 -6.33 -8.79
N ALA A 91 11.82 -6.51 -9.44
CA ALA A 91 10.72 -5.56 -9.35
C ALA A 91 10.10 -5.56 -7.94
N ALA A 92 9.96 -6.73 -7.32
CA ALA A 92 9.49 -6.84 -5.94
C ALA A 92 10.44 -6.17 -4.93
N ALA A 93 11.76 -6.26 -5.14
CA ALA A 93 12.74 -5.53 -4.35
C ALA A 93 12.60 -4.00 -4.54
N TRP A 94 12.37 -3.54 -5.77
CA TRP A 94 12.10 -2.11 -6.06
C TRP A 94 10.81 -1.61 -5.41
N GLU A 95 9.76 -2.45 -5.33
CA GLU A 95 8.52 -2.13 -4.61
C GLU A 95 8.77 -1.82 -3.13
N SER A 96 9.76 -2.46 -2.52
CA SER A 96 10.13 -2.22 -1.13
C SER A 96 10.85 -0.88 -0.90
N GLY A 97 11.41 -0.27 -1.94
CA GLY A 97 12.30 0.87 -1.84
C GLY A 97 13.70 0.53 -1.29
N MET A 98 14.00 -0.76 -1.09
CA MET A 98 15.29 -1.26 -0.60
C MET A 98 15.91 -2.23 -1.62
N ASP A 99 16.18 -1.72 -2.80
CA ASP A 99 16.51 -2.44 -4.03
C ASP A 99 17.64 -3.48 -3.88
N ASN A 100 18.60 -3.23 -3.00
CA ASN A 100 19.76 -4.07 -2.77
C ASN A 100 19.76 -4.71 -1.36
N GLY A 101 18.58 -4.91 -0.78
CA GLY A 101 18.45 -5.54 0.52
C GLY A 101 18.85 -7.01 0.49
N VAL A 102 19.94 -7.40 1.12
CA VAL A 102 20.44 -8.80 1.19
C VAL A 102 19.42 -9.79 1.71
N ARG A 103 18.41 -9.32 2.47
CA ARG A 103 17.31 -10.14 2.96
C ARG A 103 16.43 -10.72 1.84
N PHE A 104 16.56 -10.21 0.61
CA PHE A 104 15.81 -10.70 -0.55
C PHE A 104 16.57 -11.74 -1.39
N ASP A 105 17.87 -11.99 -1.11
CA ASP A 105 18.73 -12.82 -1.97
C ASP A 105 18.21 -14.25 -2.12
N ASP A 106 17.63 -14.82 -1.05
CA ASP A 106 17.11 -16.21 -1.05
C ASP A 106 15.58 -16.27 -1.23
N THR A 107 14.93 -15.13 -1.52
CA THR A 107 13.47 -15.03 -1.65
C THR A 107 12.98 -15.64 -2.95
N ARG A 108 11.84 -16.33 -2.87
CA ARG A 108 11.12 -16.86 -4.04
C ARG A 108 9.90 -16.02 -4.33
N MET A 109 9.52 -15.97 -5.62
CA MET A 109 8.28 -15.33 -6.04
C MET A 109 7.16 -16.36 -6.10
N LEU A 110 6.07 -16.09 -5.41
CA LEU A 110 4.85 -16.89 -5.38
C LEU A 110 3.80 -16.23 -6.28
N LYS A 111 3.13 -17.03 -7.10
CA LYS A 111 2.02 -16.54 -7.94
C LYS A 111 0.76 -16.43 -7.10
N ASN A 112 0.13 -15.24 -7.11
CA ASN A 112 -1.14 -14.99 -6.45
C ASN A 112 -2.32 -15.37 -7.38
N GLU A 113 -3.54 -15.29 -6.87
CA GLU A 113 -4.74 -15.62 -7.64
C GLU A 113 -4.98 -14.69 -8.82
N MET A 114 -4.68 -13.40 -8.64
CA MET A 114 -4.86 -12.38 -9.68
C MET A 114 -3.86 -12.58 -10.82
N GLU A 115 -4.26 -12.27 -12.06
CA GLU A 115 -3.50 -12.62 -13.28
C GLU A 115 -2.07 -12.07 -13.26
N LYS A 116 -1.88 -10.83 -12.79
CA LYS A 116 -0.59 -10.12 -12.77
C LYS A 116 -0.15 -9.79 -11.36
N ALA A 117 -0.29 -10.73 -10.45
CA ALA A 117 0.08 -10.57 -9.05
C ALA A 117 1.03 -11.67 -8.59
N TRP A 118 2.15 -11.25 -8.05
CA TRP A 118 3.18 -12.10 -7.49
C TRP A 118 3.68 -11.48 -6.19
N SER A 119 3.88 -12.30 -5.16
CA SER A 119 4.44 -11.88 -3.88
C SER A 119 5.73 -12.62 -3.56
N MET A 120 6.60 -12.02 -2.77
CA MET A 120 7.71 -12.71 -2.13
C MET A 120 7.17 -13.77 -1.17
N ASP A 121 7.92 -14.85 -0.93
CA ASP A 121 7.60 -15.88 0.07
C ASP A 121 7.99 -15.46 1.50
N GLN A 122 8.08 -14.17 1.74
CA GLN A 122 8.41 -13.61 3.06
C GLN A 122 7.56 -12.38 3.37
N GLU A 123 6.92 -12.42 4.52
CA GLU A 123 6.26 -11.26 5.12
C GLU A 123 7.30 -10.26 5.67
N ASN A 124 7.15 -9.00 5.29
CA ASN A 124 8.11 -7.98 5.69
C ASN A 124 7.56 -7.08 6.80
N ILE A 125 8.28 -6.99 7.91
CA ILE A 125 7.90 -6.14 9.05
C ILE A 125 7.75 -4.67 8.64
N CYS A 126 8.60 -4.16 7.75
CA CYS A 126 8.52 -2.77 7.30
C CYS A 126 7.23 -2.51 6.49
N LEU A 127 6.86 -3.39 5.56
CA LEU A 127 5.63 -3.24 4.78
C LEU A 127 4.41 -3.25 5.70
N ASN A 128 4.33 -4.24 6.59
CA ASN A 128 3.16 -4.37 7.48
C ASN A 128 3.11 -3.27 8.55
N SER A 129 4.24 -2.69 8.93
CA SER A 129 4.27 -1.47 9.74
C SER A 129 3.74 -0.26 8.96
N PHE A 130 4.06 -0.11 7.67
CA PHE A 130 3.46 0.92 6.83
C PHE A 130 1.96 0.71 6.64
N LEU A 131 1.51 -0.51 6.38
CA LEU A 131 0.08 -0.84 6.25
C LEU A 131 -0.70 -0.61 7.55
N TYR A 132 -0.09 -0.87 8.71
CA TYR A 132 -0.65 -0.52 10.00
C TYR A 132 -0.90 0.99 10.12
N VAL A 133 0.13 1.81 9.82
CA VAL A 133 0.01 3.27 9.86
C VAL A 133 -0.98 3.77 8.82
N ASP A 134 -0.99 3.17 7.63
CA ASP A 134 -1.92 3.52 6.56
C ASP A 134 -3.37 3.28 6.98
N LYS A 135 -3.69 2.12 7.59
CA LYS A 135 -5.02 1.84 8.15
C LYS A 135 -5.44 2.86 9.21
N LEU A 136 -4.56 3.19 10.15
CA LEU A 136 -4.86 4.18 11.17
C LEU A 136 -5.10 5.57 10.58
N THR A 137 -4.30 5.95 9.59
CA THR A 137 -4.46 7.24 8.90
C THR A 137 -5.76 7.29 8.11
N LEU A 138 -6.09 6.24 7.38
CA LEU A 138 -7.38 6.13 6.67
C LEU A 138 -8.56 6.10 7.63
N SER A 139 -8.43 5.47 8.79
CA SER A 139 -9.43 5.50 9.87
C SER A 139 -9.67 6.93 10.37
N GLU A 140 -8.59 7.70 10.64
CA GLU A 140 -8.69 9.11 11.03
C GLU A 140 -9.37 9.95 9.94
N MET A 141 -8.98 9.77 8.67
CA MET A 141 -9.62 10.45 7.53
C MET A 141 -11.11 10.11 7.42
N ALA A 142 -11.46 8.83 7.50
CA ALA A 142 -12.84 8.36 7.44
C ALA A 142 -13.71 9.00 8.55
N SER A 143 -13.18 9.11 9.77
CA SER A 143 -13.84 9.79 10.88
C SER A 143 -14.08 11.28 10.60
N ILE A 144 -13.08 11.99 10.08
CA ILE A 144 -13.18 13.41 9.69
C ILE A 144 -14.25 13.61 8.61
N LEU A 145 -14.36 12.65 7.68
CA LEU A 145 -15.34 12.67 6.58
C LEU A 145 -16.72 12.16 6.98
N GLY A 146 -16.92 11.70 8.22
CA GLY A 146 -18.19 11.20 8.73
C GLY A 146 -18.48 9.74 8.35
N LYS A 147 -17.49 9.00 7.84
CA LYS A 147 -17.58 7.57 7.47
C LYS A 147 -17.28 6.69 8.71
N GLN A 148 -18.10 6.79 9.76
CA GLN A 148 -17.78 6.24 11.08
C GLN A 148 -17.60 4.72 11.10
N GLU A 149 -18.46 3.96 10.41
CA GLU A 149 -18.36 2.49 10.35
C GLU A 149 -17.05 2.04 9.73
N LEU A 150 -16.64 2.67 8.64
CA LEU A 150 -15.36 2.40 7.98
C LEU A 150 -14.16 2.76 8.87
N SER A 151 -14.25 3.88 9.58
CA SER A 151 -13.24 4.30 10.54
C SER A 151 -13.01 3.23 11.62
N GLU A 152 -14.07 2.73 12.23
CA GLU A 152 -14.01 1.69 13.28
C GLU A 152 -13.50 0.35 12.73
N GLN A 153 -13.90 -0.02 11.52
CA GLN A 153 -13.41 -1.23 10.85
C GLN A 153 -11.90 -1.16 10.65
N LEU A 154 -11.40 -0.08 10.03
CA LEU A 154 -9.98 0.12 9.75
C LEU A 154 -9.13 0.13 11.03
N ALA A 155 -9.63 0.76 12.10
CA ALA A 155 -8.96 0.76 13.39
C ALA A 155 -8.83 -0.65 13.98
N LYS A 156 -9.89 -1.48 13.91
CA LYS A 156 -9.86 -2.87 14.36
C LYS A 156 -8.89 -3.73 13.54
N GLU A 157 -8.91 -3.57 12.23
CA GLU A 157 -7.98 -4.29 11.33
C GLU A 157 -6.52 -3.88 11.58
N ALA A 158 -6.25 -2.61 11.90
CA ALA A 158 -4.92 -2.15 12.27
C ALA A 158 -4.39 -2.87 13.54
N GLU A 159 -5.22 -3.05 14.56
CA GLU A 159 -4.82 -3.76 15.78
C GLU A 159 -4.46 -5.23 15.51
N VAL A 160 -5.08 -5.88 14.52
CA VAL A 160 -4.72 -7.24 14.10
C VAL A 160 -3.30 -7.28 13.54
N ILE A 161 -2.95 -6.35 12.64
CA ILE A 161 -1.60 -6.25 12.08
C ILE A 161 -0.58 -5.98 13.20
N LYS A 162 -0.87 -5.03 14.08
CA LYS A 162 0.01 -4.70 15.21
C LYS A 162 0.29 -5.93 16.09
N LEU A 163 -0.75 -6.69 16.42
CA LEU A 163 -0.61 -7.90 17.22
C LEU A 163 0.25 -8.94 16.51
N TYR A 164 0.02 -9.12 15.19
CA TYR A 164 0.82 -10.04 14.38
C TYR A 164 2.30 -9.65 14.37
N VAL A 165 2.60 -8.38 14.08
CA VAL A 165 3.97 -7.86 14.07
C VAL A 165 4.64 -8.09 15.41
N GLN A 166 3.97 -7.76 16.53
CA GLN A 166 4.51 -7.89 17.87
C GLN A 166 4.73 -9.34 18.32
N THR A 167 3.94 -10.29 17.82
CA THR A 167 3.96 -11.67 18.31
C THR A 167 4.60 -12.67 17.35
N LYS A 168 4.74 -12.32 16.08
CA LYS A 168 5.24 -13.22 15.02
C LYS A 168 6.48 -12.70 14.31
N MET A 169 6.67 -11.38 14.23
CA MET A 169 7.77 -10.76 13.52
C MET A 169 8.84 -10.17 14.44
N TYR A 170 8.67 -10.27 15.74
CA TYR A 170 9.58 -9.74 16.75
C TYR A 170 10.05 -10.87 17.66
N ASP A 171 11.39 -11.03 17.77
CA ASP A 171 12.06 -12.00 18.65
C ASP A 171 12.21 -11.46 20.07
#